data_cdf98b953c380c655bbec81a0c53f024
#
_entry.id   cdf98b953c380c655bbec81a0c53f024
#
_cell.length_a   1.000
_cell.length_b   1.000
_cell.length_c   1.000
_cell.angle_alpha   90.00
_cell.angle_beta   90.00
_cell.angle_gamma   90.00
#
_symmetry.space_group_name_H-M   'P 1'
#
loop_
_entity.id
_entity.type
_entity.pdbx_description
1 polymer ?
#
loop_
_entity_poly.entity_id
_entity_poly.type
_entity_poly.pdbx_seq_one_letter_code
_entity_poly.pdbx_strand_id
1 'polypeptide(L)'
;MRHHLAFQVKLEDVLAAPLKLRSAGIAPLGGDREPIDEPVVFAWGPAASVFFDDPDGNLLEYIAMLSNPPRPELGLVSWSKWQALHENRRD
;
A
#
# COMPACT_ATOMS: atom_id res chain seq x y z
N MET A 1 -9.82 -18.65 -13.10
CA MET A 1 -10.24 -17.89 -11.90
C MET A 1 -9.11 -17.04 -11.39
N ARG A 2 -9.42 -15.81 -11.06
CA ARG A 2 -8.42 -14.89 -10.52
C ARG A 2 -8.35 -15.00 -9.01
N HIS A 3 -7.17 -14.81 -8.49
CA HIS A 3 -6.92 -14.87 -7.06
C HIS A 3 -6.33 -13.58 -6.56
N HIS A 4 -6.51 -13.33 -5.28
CA HIS A 4 -5.86 -12.23 -4.59
C HIS A 4 -4.94 -12.85 -3.54
N LEU A 5 -3.65 -12.59 -3.64
CA LEU A 5 -2.66 -13.10 -2.71
C LEU A 5 -1.93 -11.92 -2.07
N ALA A 6 -1.87 -11.93 -0.75
CA ALA A 6 -1.19 -10.90 0.01
C ALA A 6 0.07 -11.48 0.64
N PHE A 7 1.18 -10.73 0.53
CA PHE A 7 2.46 -11.11 1.10
C PHE A 7 2.84 -10.08 2.13
N GLN A 8 2.97 -10.51 3.38
CA GLN A 8 3.41 -9.62 4.44
C GLN A 8 4.92 -9.41 4.31
N VAL A 9 5.31 -8.15 4.21
CA VAL A 9 6.71 -7.76 4.04
C VAL A 9 7.01 -6.61 4.99
N LYS A 10 8.27 -6.17 5.01
CA LYS A 10 8.65 -5.02 5.82
C LYS A 10 8.13 -3.74 5.18
N LEU A 11 7.89 -2.72 6.01
CA LEU A 11 7.43 -1.43 5.52
C LEU A 11 8.37 -0.86 4.46
N GLU A 12 9.68 -0.99 4.66
CA GLU A 12 10.64 -0.47 3.68
C GLU A 12 10.45 -1.12 2.31
N ASP A 13 10.03 -2.40 2.29
CA ASP A 13 9.77 -3.09 1.02
C ASP A 13 8.52 -2.57 0.34
N VAL A 14 7.48 -2.26 1.12
CA VAL A 14 6.27 -1.66 0.57
C VAL A 14 6.58 -0.28 -0.01
N LEU A 15 7.37 0.51 0.72
CA LEU A 15 7.70 1.87 0.27
C LEU A 15 8.56 1.85 -1.01
N ALA A 16 9.39 0.86 -1.18
CA ALA A 16 10.24 0.72 -2.36
C ALA A 16 9.50 0.09 -3.54
N ALA A 17 8.39 -0.59 -3.30
CA ALA A 17 7.72 -1.39 -4.31
C ALA A 17 7.25 -0.59 -5.54
N PRO A 18 6.64 0.60 -5.41
CA PRO A 18 6.18 1.30 -6.62
C PRO A 18 7.30 1.54 -7.64
N LEU A 19 8.47 1.99 -7.17
CA LEU A 19 9.58 2.23 -8.08
C LEU A 19 10.12 0.94 -8.66
N LYS A 20 10.24 -0.10 -7.85
CA LYS A 20 10.74 -1.39 -8.31
C LYS A 20 9.80 -2.02 -9.33
N LEU A 21 8.49 -1.93 -9.09
CA LEU A 21 7.51 -2.46 -10.03
C LEU A 21 7.59 -1.72 -11.37
N ARG A 22 7.64 -0.39 -11.33
CA ARG A 22 7.77 0.37 -12.57
C ARG A 22 9.04 0.04 -13.33
N SER A 23 10.14 -0.17 -12.62
CA SER A 23 11.41 -0.55 -13.25
C SER A 23 11.31 -1.89 -13.95
N ALA A 24 10.41 -2.76 -13.49
CA ALA A 24 10.16 -4.06 -14.11
C ALA A 24 9.04 -4.01 -15.15
N GLY A 25 8.50 -2.83 -15.43
CA GLY A 25 7.41 -2.69 -16.40
C GLY A 25 6.04 -3.06 -15.84
N ILE A 26 5.90 -3.09 -14.51
CA ILE A 26 4.64 -3.47 -13.85
C ILE A 26 4.04 -2.23 -13.20
N ALA A 27 2.76 -2.01 -13.44
CA ALA A 27 2.07 -0.85 -12.87
C ALA A 27 1.75 -1.10 -11.40
N PRO A 28 2.17 -0.21 -10.47
CA PRO A 28 1.69 -0.30 -9.09
C PRO A 28 0.25 0.16 -9.01
N LEU A 29 -0.55 -0.55 -8.24
CA LEU A 29 -2.00 -0.35 -8.18
C LEU A 29 -2.48 -0.23 -6.74
N GLY A 30 -3.62 0.43 -6.55
CA GLY A 30 -4.38 0.36 -5.32
C GLY A 30 -5.29 -0.85 -5.33
N GLY A 31 -6.09 -1.01 -4.27
CA GLY A 31 -6.92 -2.20 -4.10
C GLY A 31 -7.98 -2.40 -5.16
N ASP A 32 -8.45 -1.33 -5.79
CA ASP A 32 -9.43 -1.40 -6.87
C ASP A 32 -8.76 -1.33 -8.25
N ARG A 33 -7.48 -1.67 -8.31
CA ARG A 33 -6.67 -1.61 -9.52
C ARG A 33 -6.51 -0.22 -10.10
N GLU A 34 -6.74 0.80 -9.30
CA GLU A 34 -6.44 2.16 -9.73
C GLU A 34 -4.93 2.40 -9.72
N PRO A 35 -4.39 3.12 -10.71
CA PRO A 35 -2.95 3.41 -10.71
C PRO A 35 -2.56 4.27 -9.52
N ILE A 36 -1.42 3.97 -8.92
CA ILE A 36 -0.90 4.74 -7.79
C ILE A 36 0.58 5.04 -8.01
N ASP A 37 1.04 6.12 -7.37
CA ASP A 37 2.46 6.50 -7.38
C ASP A 37 3.15 6.14 -6.08
N GLU A 38 2.39 5.90 -5.03
CA GLU A 38 2.91 5.60 -3.71
C GLU A 38 1.97 4.61 -3.04
N PRO A 39 2.43 3.93 -1.98
CA PRO A 39 1.56 2.98 -1.28
C PRO A 39 0.30 3.63 -0.74
N VAL A 40 -0.72 2.82 -0.57
CA VAL A 40 -1.96 3.24 0.09
C VAL A 40 -1.94 2.73 1.53
N VAL A 41 -2.65 3.42 2.41
CA VAL A 41 -2.77 3.04 3.81
C VAL A 41 -4.23 2.78 4.14
N PHE A 42 -4.49 1.58 4.64
CA PHE A 42 -5.78 1.23 5.21
C PHE A 42 -5.73 1.62 6.68
N ALA A 43 -6.32 2.76 7.02
CA ALA A 43 -6.11 3.38 8.33
C ALA A 43 -6.72 2.59 9.48
N TRP A 44 -7.63 1.69 9.19
CA TRP A 44 -8.27 0.88 10.24
C TRP A 44 -7.38 -0.25 10.74
N GLY A 45 -6.34 -0.67 10.00
CA GLY A 45 -5.43 -1.72 10.43
C GLY A 45 -4.43 -1.25 11.47
N PRO A 46 -3.65 -0.21 11.25
CA PRO A 46 -3.35 0.33 9.93
C PRO A 46 -2.31 -0.50 9.20
N ALA A 47 -2.40 -0.48 7.89
CA ALA A 47 -1.49 -1.24 7.04
C ALA A 47 -1.19 -0.46 5.77
N ALA A 48 0.05 -0.53 5.31
CA ALA A 48 0.47 0.07 4.05
C ALA A 48 0.57 -1.02 2.99
N SER A 49 0.05 -0.78 1.79
CA SER A 49 -0.01 -1.79 0.75
C SER A 49 0.27 -1.22 -0.62
N VAL A 50 0.79 -2.08 -1.49
CA VAL A 50 0.89 -1.84 -2.92
C VAL A 50 0.40 -3.10 -3.62
N PHE A 51 -0.47 -2.93 -4.60
CA PHE A 51 -1.02 -4.05 -5.37
C PHE A 51 -0.43 -4.03 -6.77
N PHE A 52 -0.46 -5.18 -7.42
CA PHE A 52 -0.06 -5.29 -8.81
C PHE A 52 -0.62 -6.60 -9.38
N ASP A 53 -0.77 -6.64 -10.70
CA ASP A 53 -1.25 -7.84 -11.36
C ASP A 53 -0.07 -8.68 -11.84
N ASP A 54 -0.18 -10.02 -11.68
CA ASP A 54 0.79 -10.91 -12.30
C ASP A 54 0.39 -11.15 -13.77
N PRO A 55 1.23 -11.87 -14.56
CA PRO A 55 0.91 -12.10 -15.98
C PRO A 55 -0.38 -12.86 -16.21
N ASP A 56 -0.85 -13.60 -15.21
CA ASP A 56 -2.10 -14.38 -15.34
C ASP A 56 -3.32 -13.60 -14.87
N GLY A 57 -3.13 -12.33 -14.46
CA GLY A 57 -4.23 -11.49 -14.02
C GLY A 57 -4.62 -11.65 -12.57
N ASN A 58 -3.81 -12.36 -11.78
CA ASN A 58 -4.05 -12.44 -10.34
C ASN A 58 -3.59 -11.16 -9.67
N LEU A 59 -4.36 -10.69 -8.70
CA LEU A 59 -4.01 -9.49 -7.95
C LEU A 59 -3.10 -9.88 -6.79
N LEU A 60 -1.92 -9.31 -6.77
CA LEU A 60 -0.94 -9.54 -5.72
C LEU A 60 -0.81 -8.28 -4.87
N GLU A 61 -0.50 -8.48 -3.60
CA GLU A 61 -0.39 -7.37 -2.64
C GLU A 61 0.83 -7.56 -1.78
N TYR A 62 1.66 -6.51 -1.68
CA TYR A 62 2.65 -6.40 -0.61
C TYR A 62 2.03 -5.56 0.50
N ILE A 63 2.03 -6.07 1.71
CA ILE A 63 1.40 -5.41 2.84
C ILE A 63 2.33 -5.41 4.04
N ALA A 64 2.39 -4.28 4.74
CA ALA A 64 3.15 -4.13 5.97
C ALA A 64 2.24 -3.51 7.02
N MET A 65 2.15 -4.15 8.18
CA MET A 65 1.40 -3.59 9.30
C MET A 65 2.17 -2.43 9.90
N LEU A 66 1.45 -1.38 10.26
CA LEU A 66 2.03 -0.19 10.87
C LEU A 66 1.85 -0.25 12.38
N SER A 67 2.78 0.36 13.11
CA SER A 67 2.74 0.35 14.57
C SER A 67 1.85 1.44 15.17
N ASN A 68 1.36 2.35 14.34
CA ASN A 68 0.48 3.43 14.80
C ASN A 68 -0.86 2.88 15.28
N PRO A 69 -1.56 3.60 16.16
CA PRO A 69 -2.93 3.21 16.51
C PRO A 69 -3.86 3.29 15.31
N PRO A 70 -4.88 2.41 15.24
CA PRO A 70 -5.86 2.48 14.17
C PRO A 70 -6.60 3.80 14.15
N ARG A 71 -6.88 4.28 12.95
CA ARG A 71 -7.68 5.50 12.76
C ARG A 71 -8.72 5.24 11.66
N PRO A 72 -9.73 4.42 11.97
CA PRO A 72 -10.70 4.00 10.94
C PRO A 72 -11.45 5.16 10.29
N GLU A 73 -11.57 6.29 10.99
CA GLU A 73 -12.26 7.46 10.45
C GLU A 73 -11.53 8.03 9.22
N LEU A 74 -10.25 7.73 9.05
CA LEU A 74 -9.50 8.21 7.89
C LEU A 74 -9.72 7.36 6.64
N GLY A 75 -10.17 6.12 6.82
CA GLY A 75 -10.43 5.23 5.70
C GLY A 75 -9.17 4.87 4.95
N LEU A 76 -9.19 5.09 3.64
CA LEU A 76 -8.08 4.79 2.75
C LEU A 76 -7.39 6.10 2.39
N VAL A 77 -6.09 6.20 2.67
CA VAL A 77 -5.31 7.41 2.36
C VAL A 77 -4.01 7.02 1.68
N SER A 78 -3.36 7.98 1.04
CA SER A 78 -2.03 7.76 0.48
C SER A 78 -0.99 7.74 1.60
N TRP A 79 0.15 7.13 1.31
CA TRP A 79 1.25 7.09 2.29
C TRP A 79 1.68 8.50 2.71
N SER A 80 1.81 9.41 1.74
CA SER A 80 2.26 10.76 2.07
C SER A 80 1.25 11.48 2.96
N LYS A 81 -0.04 11.27 2.72
CA LYS A 81 -1.06 11.87 3.59
C LYS A 81 -1.03 11.28 4.99
N TRP A 82 -0.87 9.96 5.08
CA TRP A 82 -0.74 9.30 6.39
C TRP A 82 0.43 9.87 7.17
N GLN A 83 1.58 10.03 6.53
CA GLN A 83 2.75 10.61 7.18
C GLN A 83 2.48 12.04 7.62
N ALA A 84 1.89 12.86 6.75
CA ALA A 84 1.62 14.26 7.09
C ALA A 84 0.71 14.38 8.30
N LEU A 85 -0.31 13.52 8.38
CA LEU A 85 -1.23 13.54 9.52
C LEU A 85 -0.50 13.19 10.83
N HIS A 86 0.50 12.32 10.77
CA HIS A 86 1.24 11.93 11.96
C HIS A 86 2.36 12.90 12.29
N GLU A 87 2.99 13.48 11.28
CA GLU A 87 4.03 14.48 11.52
C GLU A 87 3.48 15.74 12.13
N ASN A 88 2.23 16.09 11.80
CA ASN A 88 1.60 17.32 12.29
C ASN A 88 1.08 17.17 13.72
N ARG A 89 1.23 16.03 14.33
CA ARG A 89 0.80 15.78 15.70
C ARG A 89 1.93 16.09 16.66
N ARG A 90 2.40 17.30 16.56
CA ARG A 90 3.46 17.76 17.43
C ARG A 90 2.88 18.55 18.55
N ASP A 91 3.42 18.36 19.69
CA ASP A 91 2.92 19.06 20.87
C ASP A 91 3.86 20.14 21.32
#